data_9f1f55e3e0ee74b124e4b68b2bec6ed6
#
_entry.id   9f1f55e3e0ee74b124e4b68b2bec6ed6
#
_cell.length_a   1.000
_cell.length_b   1.000
_cell.length_c   1.000
_cell.angle_alpha   90.00
_cell.angle_beta   90.00
_cell.angle_gamma   90.00
#
_symmetry.space_group_name_H-M   'P 1'
#
loop_
_entity.id
_entity.type
_entity.pdbx_description
1 polymer ?
#
loop_
_entity_poly.entity_id
_entity_poly.type
_entity_poly.pdbx_seq_one_letter_code
_entity_poly.pdbx_strand_id
1 'polypeptide(L)'
;MVATACINTVAGLLFLIPLVFVLPDIQQLLAVSAGQPVPTIIKSAVGSPGGAFALLMPLVILGIICGIGCSTASSRCTWAFARDGAIPGSRWWKQIHPTLEVPLNAMMACMAVEILLGFIYFGSPVAFSAFSGVGVICLTCSYATPIAISLATRRKSLKTAAFNLGRMGYFCNIVSIGMRPCPSCNVSH
;
A
#
# COMPACT_ATOMS: atom_id res chain seq x y z
N MET A 1 -10.64 -11.62 -9.16
CA MET A 1 -9.62 -10.55 -9.20
C MET A 1 -9.98 -9.37 -10.10
N VAL A 2 -10.29 -9.55 -11.39
CA VAL A 2 -10.67 -8.42 -12.26
C VAL A 2 -11.91 -7.69 -11.76
N ALA A 3 -12.97 -8.42 -11.39
CA ALA A 3 -14.18 -7.83 -10.82
C ALA A 3 -13.91 -7.01 -9.55
N THR A 4 -13.06 -7.51 -8.66
CA THR A 4 -12.65 -6.80 -7.44
C THR A 4 -11.90 -5.51 -7.76
N ALA A 5 -11.03 -5.52 -8.77
CA ALA A 5 -10.32 -4.32 -9.21
C ALA A 5 -11.29 -3.28 -9.79
N CYS A 6 -12.25 -3.68 -10.63
CA CYS A 6 -13.27 -2.78 -11.17
C CYS A 6 -14.14 -2.16 -10.07
N ILE A 7 -14.62 -2.98 -9.12
CA ILE A 7 -15.43 -2.49 -7.99
C ILE A 7 -14.62 -1.50 -7.14
N ASN A 8 -13.35 -1.81 -6.87
CA ASN A 8 -12.47 -0.92 -6.10
C ASN A 8 -12.22 0.42 -6.81
N THR A 9 -12.04 0.39 -8.14
CA THR A 9 -11.86 1.61 -8.93
C THR A 9 -13.12 2.48 -8.91
N VAL A 10 -14.29 1.88 -9.10
CA VAL A 10 -15.57 2.61 -9.06
C VAL A 10 -15.82 3.18 -7.66
N ALA A 11 -15.62 2.40 -6.61
CA ALA A 11 -15.75 2.86 -5.23
C ALA A 11 -14.76 3.99 -4.89
N GLY A 12 -13.51 3.87 -5.35
CA GLY A 12 -12.50 4.91 -5.19
C GLY A 12 -12.89 6.22 -5.89
N LEU A 13 -13.40 6.16 -7.11
CA LEU A 13 -13.87 7.34 -7.83
C LEU A 13 -15.08 7.97 -7.15
N LEU A 14 -16.05 7.18 -6.70
CA LEU A 14 -17.21 7.66 -5.96
C LEU A 14 -16.83 8.37 -4.65
N PHE A 15 -15.73 7.97 -4.02
CA PHE A 15 -15.20 8.64 -2.83
C PHE A 15 -14.38 9.89 -3.17
N LEU A 16 -13.53 9.82 -4.20
CA LEU A 16 -12.62 10.92 -4.58
C LEU A 16 -13.36 12.11 -5.18
N ILE A 17 -14.36 11.88 -6.04
CA ILE A 17 -15.06 12.96 -6.72
C ILE A 17 -15.70 13.94 -5.73
N PRO A 18 -16.53 13.52 -4.76
CA PRO A 18 -17.08 14.43 -3.76
C PRO A 18 -16.00 15.12 -2.92
N LEU A 19 -14.91 14.40 -2.59
CA LEU A 19 -13.81 14.95 -1.80
C LEU A 19 -13.12 16.11 -2.51
N VAL A 20 -12.91 15.99 -3.83
CA VAL A 20 -12.29 17.05 -4.66
C VAL A 20 -13.20 18.29 -4.77
N PHE A 21 -14.53 18.10 -4.84
CA PHE A 21 -15.46 19.22 -4.90
C PHE A 21 -15.56 20.02 -3.59
N VAL A 22 -15.22 19.41 -2.47
CA VAL A 22 -15.30 20.00 -1.12
C VAL A 22 -13.94 20.46 -0.61
N LEU A 23 -12.89 20.41 -1.43
CA LEU A 23 -11.55 20.86 -1.05
C LEU A 23 -11.57 22.33 -0.61
N PRO A 24 -11.20 22.66 0.65
CA PRO A 24 -10.94 24.03 1.08
C PRO A 24 -9.65 24.56 0.42
N ASP A 25 -9.32 25.82 0.66
CA ASP A 25 -8.11 26.45 0.14
C ASP A 25 -6.86 25.59 0.40
N ILE A 26 -6.12 25.31 -0.65
CA ILE A 26 -4.91 24.45 -0.64
C ILE A 26 -3.87 24.98 0.37
N GLN A 27 -3.80 26.30 0.55
CA GLN A 27 -2.87 26.90 1.52
C GLN A 27 -3.23 26.56 2.97
N GLN A 28 -4.53 26.44 3.28
CA GLN A 28 -4.97 26.01 4.61
C GLN A 28 -4.66 24.52 4.85
N LEU A 29 -4.77 23.69 3.82
CA LEU A 29 -4.42 22.28 3.91
C LEU A 29 -2.92 22.06 4.13
N LEU A 30 -2.07 22.82 3.46
CA LEU A 30 -0.61 22.76 3.61
C LEU A 30 -0.15 23.28 4.98
N ALA A 31 -0.90 24.18 5.58
CA ALA A 31 -0.63 24.72 6.92
C ALA A 31 -1.01 23.77 8.06
N VAL A 32 -1.74 22.68 7.78
CA VAL A 32 -2.06 21.65 8.78
C VAL A 32 -0.79 20.86 9.12
N SER A 33 -0.17 21.25 10.22
CA SER A 33 1.10 20.65 10.72
C SER A 33 0.99 19.16 11.08
N ALA A 34 -0.22 18.61 11.17
CA ALA A 34 -0.47 17.21 11.52
C ALA A 34 -0.32 16.21 10.36
N GLY A 35 -0.06 16.64 9.13
CA GLY A 35 0.16 15.77 7.98
C GLY A 35 -1.06 14.93 7.53
N GLN A 36 -2.23 15.15 8.13
CA GLN A 36 -3.46 14.40 7.84
C GLN A 36 -4.56 15.35 7.34
N PRO A 37 -4.67 15.59 6.02
CA PRO A 37 -5.64 16.55 5.48
C PRO A 37 -7.09 16.07 5.53
N VAL A 38 -7.34 14.75 5.52
CA VAL A 38 -8.68 14.16 5.40
C VAL A 38 -9.65 14.62 6.52
N PRO A 39 -9.29 14.59 7.81
CA PRO A 39 -10.16 15.07 8.87
C PRO A 39 -10.55 16.54 8.73
N THR A 40 -9.62 17.36 8.27
CA THR A 40 -9.86 18.81 8.07
C THR A 40 -10.82 19.05 6.91
N ILE A 41 -10.67 18.32 5.81
CA ILE A 41 -11.57 18.40 4.65
C ILE A 41 -12.98 17.99 5.05
N ILE A 42 -13.14 16.87 5.75
CA ILE A 42 -14.44 16.37 6.19
C ILE A 42 -15.10 17.36 7.17
N LYS A 43 -14.32 17.93 8.09
CA LYS A 43 -14.83 18.93 9.04
C LYS A 43 -15.32 20.19 8.32
N SER A 44 -14.60 20.69 7.32
CA SER A 44 -15.01 21.84 6.53
C SER A 44 -16.23 21.54 5.66
N ALA A 45 -16.38 20.33 5.16
CA ALA A 45 -17.50 19.88 4.34
C ALA A 45 -18.82 19.83 5.12
N VAL A 46 -18.77 19.28 6.32
CA VAL A 46 -19.97 18.98 7.11
C VAL A 46 -20.39 20.18 7.99
N GLY A 47 -19.45 21.06 8.33
CA GLY A 47 -19.70 22.23 9.17
C GLY A 47 -20.07 21.92 10.63
N SER A 48 -20.28 20.63 10.98
CA SER A 48 -20.60 20.20 12.33
C SER A 48 -19.59 19.18 12.84
N PRO A 49 -19.10 19.29 14.09
CA PRO A 49 -18.12 18.36 14.64
C PRO A 49 -18.66 16.92 14.78
N GLY A 50 -19.96 16.78 15.10
CA GLY A 50 -20.60 15.47 15.24
C GLY A 50 -20.72 14.72 13.91
N GLY A 51 -21.10 15.42 12.84
CA GLY A 51 -21.18 14.84 11.50
C GLY A 51 -19.82 14.44 10.95
N ALA A 52 -18.78 15.26 11.20
CA ALA A 52 -17.42 14.93 10.82
C ALA A 52 -16.92 13.67 11.54
N PHE A 53 -17.21 13.54 12.82
CA PHE A 53 -16.85 12.35 13.59
C PHE A 53 -17.55 11.09 13.07
N ALA A 54 -18.84 11.18 12.74
CA ALA A 54 -19.61 10.07 12.20
C ALA A 54 -19.08 9.57 10.84
N LEU A 55 -18.57 10.48 9.99
CA LEU A 55 -17.96 10.13 8.71
C LEU A 55 -16.50 9.61 8.84
N LEU A 56 -15.78 10.04 9.87
CA LEU A 56 -14.42 9.56 10.13
C LEU A 56 -14.40 8.16 10.74
N MET A 57 -15.39 7.79 11.54
CA MET A 57 -15.44 6.49 12.20
C MET A 57 -15.34 5.30 11.25
N PRO A 58 -16.12 5.21 10.15
CA PRO A 58 -15.97 4.13 9.17
C PRO A 58 -14.56 4.07 8.56
N LEU A 59 -13.93 5.22 8.31
CA LEU A 59 -12.57 5.29 7.77
C LEU A 59 -11.53 4.73 8.74
N VAL A 60 -11.68 5.00 10.03
CA VAL A 60 -10.80 4.45 11.08
C VAL A 60 -10.96 2.93 11.16
N ILE A 61 -12.19 2.44 11.18
CA ILE A 61 -12.47 0.98 11.19
C ILE A 61 -11.88 0.31 9.95
N LEU A 62 -12.08 0.89 8.77
CA LEU A 62 -11.51 0.40 7.53
C LEU A 62 -9.98 0.39 7.57
N GLY A 63 -9.38 1.42 8.14
CA GLY A 63 -7.93 1.51 8.34
C GLY A 63 -7.39 0.38 9.22
N ILE A 64 -8.06 0.03 10.31
CA ILE A 64 -7.70 -1.08 11.19
C ILE A 64 -7.78 -2.41 10.42
N ILE A 65 -8.87 -2.67 9.71
CA ILE A 65 -9.04 -3.89 8.91
C ILE A 65 -7.95 -4.01 7.84
N CYS A 66 -7.65 -2.89 7.17
CA CYS A 66 -6.57 -2.83 6.18
C CYS A 66 -5.20 -3.11 6.81
N GLY A 67 -4.92 -2.55 7.99
CA GLY A 67 -3.70 -2.81 8.75
C GLY A 67 -3.51 -4.29 9.08
N ILE A 68 -4.56 -4.96 9.56
CA ILE A 68 -4.52 -6.42 9.83
C ILE A 68 -4.20 -7.19 8.54
N GLY A 69 -4.81 -6.81 7.40
CA GLY A 69 -4.54 -7.44 6.10
C GLY A 69 -3.08 -7.25 5.65
N CYS A 70 -2.54 -6.05 5.80
CA CYS A 70 -1.15 -5.73 5.46
C CYS A 70 -0.16 -6.49 6.34
N SER A 71 -0.37 -6.53 7.66
CA SER A 71 0.50 -7.27 8.60
C SER A 71 0.46 -8.77 8.31
N THR A 72 -0.70 -9.31 7.96
CA THR A 72 -0.82 -10.72 7.56
C THR A 72 -0.06 -11.01 6.26
N ALA A 73 -0.17 -10.17 5.25
CA ALA A 73 0.55 -10.31 3.99
C ALA A 73 2.08 -10.18 4.21
N SER A 74 2.52 -9.20 4.99
CA SER A 74 3.92 -8.97 5.32
C SER A 74 4.54 -10.15 6.05
N SER A 75 3.85 -10.72 7.05
CA SER A 75 4.34 -11.88 7.79
C SER A 75 4.51 -13.12 6.91
N ARG A 76 3.60 -13.34 5.96
CA ARG A 76 3.69 -14.44 4.98
C ARG A 76 4.86 -14.24 4.01
N CYS A 77 5.09 -13.01 3.53
CA CYS A 77 6.25 -12.69 2.71
C CYS A 77 7.55 -12.92 3.48
N THR A 78 7.65 -12.43 4.71
CA THR A 78 8.81 -12.62 5.59
C THR A 78 9.09 -14.09 5.84
N TRP A 79 8.06 -14.88 6.09
CA TRP A 79 8.20 -16.33 6.23
C TRP A 79 8.70 -17.01 4.94
N ALA A 80 8.18 -16.62 3.78
CA ALA A 80 8.62 -17.17 2.50
C ALA A 80 10.10 -16.86 2.24
N PHE A 81 10.54 -15.63 2.46
CA PHE A 81 11.96 -15.24 2.37
C PHE A 81 12.84 -15.98 3.38
N ALA A 82 12.34 -16.19 4.59
CA ALA A 82 13.06 -16.96 5.61
C ALA A 82 13.19 -18.44 5.20
N ARG A 83 12.17 -19.02 4.59
CA ARG A 83 12.22 -20.39 4.06
C ARG A 83 13.28 -20.55 2.99
N ASP A 84 13.40 -19.56 2.11
CA ASP A 84 14.38 -19.56 1.01
C ASP A 84 15.79 -19.13 1.47
N GLY A 85 15.99 -18.84 2.76
CA GLY A 85 17.28 -18.50 3.34
C GLY A 85 17.76 -17.08 3.04
N ALA A 86 16.90 -16.22 2.49
CA ALA A 86 17.24 -14.86 2.06
C ALA A 86 17.38 -13.83 3.21
N ILE A 87 16.93 -14.19 4.42
CA ILE A 87 16.96 -13.31 5.60
C ILE A 87 17.93 -13.86 6.65
N PRO A 88 18.76 -13.01 7.30
CA PRO A 88 19.60 -13.43 8.42
C PRO A 88 18.71 -13.95 9.57
N GLY A 89 19.11 -15.08 10.17
CA GLY A 89 18.31 -15.74 11.19
C GLY A 89 17.13 -16.58 10.66
N SER A 90 17.18 -17.00 9.38
CA SER A 90 16.15 -17.81 8.71
C SER A 90 15.66 -19.02 9.53
N ARG A 91 16.55 -19.62 10.35
CA ARG A 91 16.19 -20.77 11.20
C ARG A 91 15.08 -20.45 12.20
N TRP A 92 14.99 -19.21 12.68
CA TRP A 92 14.01 -18.77 13.67
C TRP A 92 12.72 -18.29 13.01
N TRP A 93 12.84 -17.57 11.91
CA TRP A 93 11.69 -16.96 11.20
C TRP A 93 10.87 -17.96 10.39
N LYS A 94 11.47 -19.09 9.97
CA LYS A 94 10.76 -20.13 9.22
C LYS A 94 9.91 -21.06 10.06
N GLN A 95 10.01 -20.98 11.41
CA GLN A 95 9.27 -21.86 12.31
C GLN A 95 7.79 -21.52 12.28
N ILE A 96 6.96 -22.53 12.08
CA ILE A 96 5.51 -22.46 12.17
C ILE A 96 5.09 -22.96 13.54
N HIS A 97 4.20 -22.22 14.19
CA HIS A 97 3.69 -22.62 15.51
C HIS A 97 2.83 -23.89 15.37
N PRO A 98 3.10 -24.97 16.10
CA PRO A 98 2.44 -26.26 15.89
C PRO A 98 0.94 -26.26 16.14
N THR A 99 0.44 -25.38 17.00
CA THR A 99 -0.98 -25.30 17.36
C THR A 99 -1.77 -24.30 16.52
N LEU A 100 -1.12 -23.18 16.12
CA LEU A 100 -1.80 -22.09 15.41
C LEU A 100 -1.58 -22.14 13.88
N GLU A 101 -0.67 -23.00 13.42
CA GLU A 101 -0.30 -23.16 12.00
C GLU A 101 0.08 -21.84 11.29
N VAL A 102 0.51 -20.83 12.07
CA VAL A 102 0.95 -19.51 11.56
C VAL A 102 2.43 -19.28 11.84
N PRO A 103 3.14 -18.51 11.01
CA PRO A 103 4.55 -18.15 11.25
C PRO A 103 4.65 -17.04 12.31
N LEU A 104 4.43 -17.42 13.57
CA LEU A 104 4.33 -16.49 14.70
C LEU A 104 5.60 -15.64 14.86
N ASN A 105 6.77 -16.25 14.68
CA ASN A 105 8.04 -15.54 14.77
C ASN A 105 8.19 -14.46 13.68
N ALA A 106 7.82 -14.77 12.44
CA ALA A 106 7.83 -13.79 11.35
C ALA A 106 6.84 -12.65 11.60
N MET A 107 5.67 -12.97 12.16
CA MET A 107 4.66 -11.98 12.52
C MET A 107 5.16 -11.05 13.63
N MET A 108 5.80 -11.59 14.68
CA MET A 108 6.41 -10.78 15.75
C MET A 108 7.54 -9.88 15.25
N ALA A 109 8.33 -10.35 14.27
CA ALA A 109 9.35 -9.53 13.63
C ALA A 109 8.74 -8.36 12.87
N CYS A 110 7.68 -8.59 12.08
CA CYS A 110 6.97 -7.53 11.36
C CYS A 110 6.38 -6.50 12.34
N MET A 111 5.72 -6.96 13.41
CA MET A 111 5.18 -6.07 14.44
C MET A 111 6.27 -5.24 15.14
N ALA A 112 7.43 -5.82 15.42
CA ALA A 112 8.55 -5.08 16.01
C ALA A 112 9.02 -3.95 15.08
N VAL A 113 9.13 -4.22 13.78
CA VAL A 113 9.49 -3.19 12.78
C VAL A 113 8.41 -2.12 12.67
N GLU A 114 7.13 -2.49 12.66
CA GLU A 114 6.00 -1.56 12.62
C GLU A 114 5.99 -0.63 13.85
N ILE A 115 6.27 -1.17 15.05
CA ILE A 115 6.38 -0.38 16.28
C ILE A 115 7.56 0.59 16.20
N LEU A 116 8.73 0.13 15.74
CA LEU A 116 9.91 1.00 15.55
C LEU A 116 9.62 2.14 14.58
N LEU A 117 8.95 1.86 13.45
CA LEU A 117 8.52 2.89 12.50
C LEU A 117 7.50 3.86 13.12
N GLY A 118 6.60 3.36 13.97
CA GLY A 118 5.68 4.18 14.73
C GLY A 118 6.39 5.15 15.69
N PHE A 119 7.47 4.72 16.35
CA PHE A 119 8.28 5.61 17.20
C PHE A 119 8.95 6.74 16.40
N ILE A 120 9.35 6.48 15.15
CA ILE A 120 9.90 7.52 14.27
C ILE A 120 8.88 8.63 14.01
N TYR A 121 7.59 8.29 13.89
CA TYR A 121 6.51 9.27 13.72
C TYR A 121 6.42 10.26 14.89
N PHE A 122 6.61 9.80 16.13
CA PHE A 122 6.65 10.67 17.31
C PHE A 122 7.85 11.61 17.31
N GLY A 123 8.98 11.19 16.73
CA GLY A 123 10.18 12.01 16.64
C GLY A 123 10.14 13.05 15.50
N SER A 124 9.67 12.66 14.33
CA SER A 124 9.60 13.55 13.15
C SER A 124 8.57 13.03 12.14
N PRO A 125 7.44 13.74 11.98
CA PRO A 125 6.43 13.41 10.96
C PRO A 125 7.00 13.43 9.53
N VAL A 126 7.99 14.30 9.27
CA VAL A 126 8.67 14.42 7.97
C VAL A 126 9.47 13.16 7.65
N ALA A 127 10.20 12.61 8.63
CA ALA A 127 10.93 11.36 8.46
C ALA A 127 9.99 10.19 8.17
N PHE A 128 8.86 10.11 8.87
CA PHE A 128 7.84 9.09 8.61
C PHE A 128 7.26 9.20 7.20
N SER A 129 6.98 10.42 6.73
CA SER A 129 6.50 10.69 5.37
C SER A 129 7.51 10.23 4.32
N ALA A 130 8.80 10.49 4.54
CA ALA A 130 9.88 10.02 3.67
C ALA A 130 9.94 8.49 3.61
N PHE A 131 9.88 7.81 4.75
CA PHE A 131 9.83 6.34 4.81
C PHE A 131 8.63 5.76 4.08
N SER A 132 7.46 6.36 4.26
CA SER A 132 6.24 5.97 3.54
C SER A 132 6.42 6.10 2.03
N GLY A 133 7.03 7.19 1.56
CA GLY A 133 7.35 7.40 0.15
C GLY A 133 8.29 6.33 -0.41
N VAL A 134 9.36 6.00 0.32
CA VAL A 134 10.29 4.92 -0.06
C VAL A 134 9.56 3.58 -0.14
N GLY A 135 8.67 3.29 0.81
CA GLY A 135 7.85 2.07 0.80
C GLY A 135 7.01 1.93 -0.47
N VAL A 136 6.37 3.01 -0.91
CA VAL A 136 5.59 3.04 -2.16
C VAL A 136 6.48 2.80 -3.38
N ILE A 137 7.67 3.40 -3.42
CA ILE A 137 8.64 3.21 -4.51
C ILE A 137 9.09 1.75 -4.57
N CYS A 138 9.48 1.15 -3.44
CA CYS A 138 9.90 -0.24 -3.36
C CYS A 138 8.79 -1.20 -3.80
N LEU A 139 7.55 -0.97 -3.36
CA LEU A 139 6.39 -1.75 -3.76
C LEU A 139 6.16 -1.66 -5.28
N THR A 140 6.25 -0.45 -5.82
CA THR A 140 6.10 -0.19 -7.25
C THR A 140 7.18 -0.90 -8.07
N CYS A 141 8.44 -0.85 -7.64
CA CYS A 141 9.55 -1.57 -8.27
C CYS A 141 9.36 -3.09 -8.21
N SER A 142 8.87 -3.61 -7.08
CA SER A 142 8.60 -5.04 -6.90
C SER A 142 7.58 -5.57 -7.91
N TYR A 143 6.52 -4.81 -8.19
CA TYR A 143 5.54 -5.18 -9.22
C TYR A 143 6.05 -4.90 -10.65
N ALA A 144 6.91 -3.89 -10.84
CA ALA A 144 7.45 -3.58 -12.18
C ALA A 144 8.38 -4.67 -12.69
N THR A 145 9.22 -5.21 -11.80
CA THR A 145 10.27 -6.16 -12.16
C THR A 145 9.73 -7.41 -12.88
N PRO A 146 8.74 -8.17 -12.34
CA PRO A 146 8.21 -9.35 -13.04
C PRO A 146 7.48 -8.99 -14.34
N ILE A 147 6.84 -7.81 -14.42
CA ILE A 147 6.20 -7.35 -15.64
C ILE A 147 7.25 -7.03 -16.72
N ALA A 148 8.35 -6.36 -16.34
CA ALA A 148 9.45 -6.05 -17.25
C ALA A 148 10.14 -7.32 -17.77
N ILE A 149 10.43 -8.28 -16.88
CA ILE A 149 10.99 -9.58 -17.25
C ILE A 149 10.06 -10.35 -18.19
N SER A 150 8.77 -10.36 -17.89
CA SER A 150 7.75 -11.01 -18.74
C SER A 150 7.69 -10.37 -20.14
N LEU A 151 7.84 -9.05 -20.23
CA LEU A 151 7.88 -8.33 -21.49
C LEU A 151 9.16 -8.64 -22.27
N ALA A 152 10.32 -8.64 -21.61
CA ALA A 152 11.62 -8.96 -22.21
C ALA A 152 11.70 -10.41 -22.73
N THR A 153 11.13 -11.36 -22.01
CA THR A 153 11.03 -12.78 -22.41
C THR A 153 9.92 -13.06 -23.43
N ARG A 154 9.32 -12.03 -24.02
CA ARG A 154 8.21 -12.14 -24.98
C ARG A 154 7.08 -13.02 -24.49
N ARG A 155 6.83 -13.03 -23.17
CA ARG A 155 5.75 -13.79 -22.50
C ARG A 155 5.77 -15.29 -22.82
N LYS A 156 6.94 -15.88 -23.07
CA LYS A 156 7.05 -17.32 -23.40
C LYS A 156 6.47 -18.22 -22.30
N SER A 157 6.70 -17.87 -21.03
CA SER A 157 6.18 -18.61 -19.87
C SER A 157 4.66 -18.46 -19.65
N LEU A 158 4.05 -17.43 -20.23
CA LEU A 158 2.60 -17.15 -20.08
C LEU A 158 1.76 -17.82 -21.19
N LYS A 159 2.37 -18.41 -22.22
CA LYS A 159 1.65 -19.10 -23.30
C LYS A 159 0.91 -20.35 -22.80
N THR A 160 1.40 -20.97 -21.74
CA THR A 160 0.82 -22.16 -21.10
C THR A 160 -0.10 -21.84 -19.93
N ALA A 161 -0.32 -20.55 -19.62
CA ALA A 161 -1.22 -20.16 -18.54
C ALA A 161 -2.71 -20.35 -18.93
N ALA A 162 -3.51 -20.76 -17.95
CA ALA A 162 -4.94 -21.01 -18.12
C ALA A 162 -5.73 -19.76 -18.58
N PHE A 163 -5.22 -18.55 -18.33
CA PHE A 163 -5.81 -17.28 -18.75
C PHE A 163 -4.76 -16.46 -19.50
N ASN A 164 -4.99 -16.23 -20.81
CA ASN A 164 -4.09 -15.45 -21.64
C ASN A 164 -4.85 -14.32 -22.35
N LEU A 165 -4.51 -13.07 -22.05
CA LEU A 165 -5.07 -11.87 -22.68
C LEU A 165 -4.55 -11.64 -24.12
N GLY A 166 -3.73 -12.50 -24.67
CA GLY A 166 -3.19 -12.34 -26.03
C GLY A 166 -2.49 -10.99 -26.24
N ARG A 167 -2.80 -10.32 -27.33
CA ARG A 167 -2.23 -8.99 -27.69
C ARG A 167 -2.60 -7.87 -26.70
N MET A 168 -3.79 -7.91 -26.10
CA MET A 168 -4.23 -6.94 -25.09
C MET A 168 -3.31 -6.96 -23.85
N GLY A 169 -2.77 -8.12 -23.48
CA GLY A 169 -1.84 -8.22 -22.37
C GLY A 169 -0.50 -7.49 -22.60
N TYR A 170 -0.05 -7.33 -23.85
CA TYR A 170 1.11 -6.48 -24.18
C TYR A 170 0.80 -5.01 -23.92
N PHE A 171 -0.35 -4.55 -24.40
CA PHE A 171 -0.78 -3.19 -24.20
C PHE A 171 -0.94 -2.86 -22.71
N CYS A 172 -1.61 -3.70 -21.95
CA CYS A 172 -1.78 -3.53 -20.50
C CYS A 172 -0.44 -3.48 -19.76
N ASN A 173 0.54 -4.32 -20.13
CA ASN A 173 1.85 -4.33 -19.51
C ASN A 173 2.65 -3.05 -19.82
N ILE A 174 2.60 -2.55 -21.05
CA ILE A 174 3.26 -1.29 -21.46
C ILE A 174 2.64 -0.12 -20.72
N VAL A 175 1.31 -0.03 -20.69
CA VAL A 175 0.59 1.03 -19.96
C VAL A 175 0.91 0.96 -18.47
N SER A 176 0.94 -0.24 -17.88
CA SER A 176 1.27 -0.44 -16.47
C SER A 176 2.69 0.02 -16.12
N ILE A 177 3.65 -0.12 -17.02
CA ILE A 177 5.02 0.37 -16.81
C ILE A 177 5.09 1.88 -17.06
N GLY A 178 4.40 2.37 -18.10
CA GLY A 178 4.42 3.79 -18.48
C GLY A 178 3.67 4.73 -17.53
N MET A 179 2.63 4.23 -16.84
CA MET A 179 1.88 5.01 -15.84
C MET A 179 2.57 5.11 -14.48
N ARG A 180 3.71 4.45 -14.29
CA ARG A 180 4.42 4.52 -13.02
C ARG A 180 5.22 5.83 -12.98
N PRO A 181 5.02 6.66 -11.95
CA PRO A 181 5.79 7.90 -11.81
C PRO A 181 7.26 7.54 -11.74
N CYS A 182 8.04 8.19 -12.61
CA CYS A 182 9.50 8.07 -12.60
C CYS A 182 10.01 8.49 -11.21
N PRO A 183 10.84 7.69 -10.52
CA PRO A 183 11.34 8.04 -9.18
C PRO A 183 12.04 9.40 -9.12
N SER A 184 12.53 9.87 -10.26
CA SER A 184 13.23 11.16 -10.38
C SER A 184 12.32 12.40 -10.31
N CYS A 185 10.98 12.25 -10.47
CA CYS A 185 10.09 13.41 -10.43
C CYS A 185 9.61 13.80 -9.02
N ASN A 186 9.91 13.00 -7.99
CA ASN A 186 9.35 13.20 -6.64
C ASN A 186 10.40 13.66 -5.61
N VAL A 187 11.60 14.04 -6.04
CA VAL A 187 12.71 14.45 -5.14
C VAL A 187 12.96 15.98 -5.17
N SER A 188 12.17 16.75 -5.90
CA SER A 188 12.33 18.20 -5.96
C SER A 188 11.10 18.93 -5.41
N HIS A 189 10.86 18.83 -4.09
CA HIS A 189 10.20 19.90 -3.31
C HIS A 189 10.41 19.64 -1.83
#